data_3e2f410bffa2fa3e9ed443c8fd1afb64
#
_entry.id   3e2f410bffa2fa3e9ed443c8fd1afb64
#
_cell.length_a   1.000
_cell.length_b   1.000
_cell.length_c   1.000
_cell.angle_alpha   90.00
_cell.angle_beta   90.00
_cell.angle_gamma   90.00
#
_symmetry.space_group_name_H-M   'P 1'
#
loop_
_entity.id
_entity.type
_entity.pdbx_description
1 polymer ?
#
loop_
_entity_poly.entity_id
_entity_poly.type
_entity_poly.pdbx_seq_one_letter_code
_entity_poly.pdbx_strand_id
1 'polypeptide(L)'
;VLPCEGCVATPPEDPLAFPIVRFQVPSAAELKAAGATSVVLQGAICANGPPAAIDAIIRFVTGETDILDPCEDPNNEGRFISVEISIEDQFDNPNPNLNPIIADVILDGEPWPPPFHQGVPRDFPDSGCAGFVDENMALRAGGPVSIIELTATSDSFQQYLVNDMFVTEEMQVSWLADGGGFEFSFSFITDPARTATILWAPPGFANTGGSLVRFNFLMRDGRGGIDWVERGLCVLP
;
A
#
# COMPACT_ATOMS: atom_id res chain seq x y z
N VAL A 1 1.13 -6.26 25.74
CA VAL A 1 1.50 -6.92 24.48
C VAL A 1 1.02 -8.36 24.55
N LEU A 2 0.00 -8.71 23.78
CA LEU A 2 -0.40 -10.11 23.65
C LEU A 2 0.47 -10.69 22.51
N PRO A 3 1.24 -11.75 22.76
CA PRO A 3 1.94 -12.44 21.68
C PRO A 3 0.88 -12.98 20.71
N CYS A 4 1.11 -12.81 19.43
CA CYS A 4 0.25 -13.36 18.41
C CYS A 4 0.47 -14.89 18.36
N GLU A 5 -0.27 -15.64 19.20
CA GLU A 5 -0.31 -17.10 19.10
C GLU A 5 -0.98 -17.48 17.77
N GLY A 6 -0.19 -17.94 16.83
CA GLY A 6 -0.67 -18.36 15.50
C GLY A 6 -0.41 -17.41 14.35
N CYS A 7 0.34 -16.31 14.55
CA CYS A 7 0.91 -15.57 13.43
C CYS A 7 1.98 -16.42 12.73
N VAL A 8 1.56 -17.29 11.84
CA VAL A 8 2.47 -17.99 10.95
C VAL A 8 2.55 -17.17 9.68
N ALA A 9 3.66 -16.45 9.48
CA ALA A 9 4.05 -16.05 8.14
C ALA A 9 4.38 -17.35 7.39
N THR A 10 3.44 -17.86 6.63
CA THR A 10 3.75 -18.93 5.69
C THR A 10 4.59 -18.27 4.59
N PRO A 11 5.85 -18.67 4.39
CA PRO A 11 6.59 -18.23 3.22
C PRO A 11 5.71 -18.55 2.01
N PRO A 12 5.50 -17.64 1.08
CA PRO A 12 4.76 -17.96 -0.12
C PRO A 12 5.46 -19.12 -0.85
N GLU A 13 4.70 -20.09 -1.34
CA GLU A 13 5.24 -21.17 -2.19
C GLU A 13 5.92 -20.58 -3.44
N ASP A 14 5.46 -19.43 -3.87
CA ASP A 14 6.09 -18.59 -4.89
C ASP A 14 6.98 -17.53 -4.20
N PRO A 15 8.31 -17.57 -4.39
CA PRO A 15 9.24 -16.60 -3.81
C PRO A 15 8.96 -15.16 -4.27
N LEU A 16 8.14 -14.97 -5.31
CA LEU A 16 7.74 -13.67 -5.84
C LEU A 16 6.41 -13.17 -5.26
N ALA A 17 5.68 -14.01 -4.51
CA ALA A 17 4.44 -13.58 -3.85
C ALA A 17 4.76 -12.76 -2.59
N PHE A 18 3.93 -11.75 -2.30
CA PHE A 18 4.02 -11.03 -1.03
C PHE A 18 3.67 -11.96 0.11
N PRO A 19 4.44 -11.94 1.21
CA PRO A 19 4.06 -12.67 2.40
C PRO A 19 2.72 -12.10 2.91
N ILE A 20 1.70 -12.95 2.94
CA ILE A 20 0.41 -12.60 3.55
C ILE A 20 0.50 -13.04 5.01
N VAL A 21 0.51 -12.08 5.92
CA VAL A 21 0.41 -12.35 7.35
C VAL A 21 -1.07 -12.36 7.72
N ARG A 22 -1.56 -13.51 8.15
CA ARG A 22 -2.90 -13.63 8.73
C ARG A 22 -2.77 -13.67 10.25
N PHE A 23 -3.52 -12.85 10.93
CA PHE A 23 -3.58 -12.85 12.38
C PHE A 23 -5.04 -12.79 12.82
N GLN A 24 -5.30 -13.36 13.99
CA GLN A 24 -6.62 -13.27 14.60
C GLN A 24 -6.70 -12.00 15.42
N VAL A 25 -7.59 -11.11 15.03
CA VAL A 25 -7.89 -9.91 15.82
C VAL A 25 -8.58 -10.37 17.12
N PRO A 26 -8.15 -9.90 18.30
CA PRO A 26 -8.87 -10.15 19.54
C PRO A 26 -10.32 -9.71 19.42
N SER A 27 -11.21 -10.39 20.11
CA SER A 27 -12.63 -10.02 20.09
C SER A 27 -12.85 -8.62 20.68
N ALA A 28 -13.90 -7.94 20.25
CA ALA A 28 -14.26 -6.61 20.78
C ALA A 28 -14.39 -6.61 22.31
N ALA A 29 -14.88 -7.71 22.90
CA ALA A 29 -14.99 -7.85 24.34
C ALA A 29 -13.64 -7.92 25.06
N GLU A 30 -12.65 -8.62 24.47
CA GLU A 30 -11.29 -8.67 25.01
C GLU A 30 -10.60 -7.31 24.91
N LEU A 31 -10.74 -6.62 23.78
CA LEU A 31 -10.19 -5.28 23.57
C LEU A 31 -10.80 -4.25 24.54
N LYS A 32 -12.12 -4.30 24.71
CA LYS A 32 -12.84 -3.45 25.68
C LYS A 32 -12.42 -3.75 27.11
N ALA A 33 -12.27 -5.01 27.49
CA ALA A 33 -11.79 -5.41 28.80
C ALA A 33 -10.34 -4.94 29.07
N ALA A 34 -9.52 -4.86 28.03
CA ALA A 34 -8.16 -4.36 28.09
C ALA A 34 -8.08 -2.80 28.06
N GLY A 35 -9.20 -2.11 27.84
CA GLY A 35 -9.23 -0.66 27.61
C GLY A 35 -8.45 -0.23 26.37
N ALA A 36 -8.32 -1.12 25.39
CA ALA A 36 -7.57 -0.84 24.17
C ALA A 36 -8.42 -0.01 23.19
N THR A 37 -7.82 1.03 22.64
CA THR A 37 -8.39 1.89 21.61
C THR A 37 -7.76 1.67 20.24
N SER A 38 -6.68 0.91 20.19
CA SER A 38 -5.98 0.54 18.96
C SER A 38 -5.28 -0.81 19.10
N VAL A 39 -5.00 -1.42 17.96
CA VAL A 39 -4.09 -2.57 17.83
C VAL A 39 -2.87 -2.12 17.05
N VAL A 40 -1.68 -2.35 17.59
CA VAL A 40 -0.43 -2.04 16.89
C VAL A 40 0.15 -3.33 16.34
N LEU A 41 0.28 -3.41 15.02
CA LEU A 41 1.01 -4.47 14.34
C LEU A 41 2.46 -4.03 14.16
N GLN A 42 3.37 -4.86 14.61
CA GLN A 42 4.80 -4.61 14.47
C GLN A 42 5.48 -5.78 13.80
N GLY A 43 6.44 -5.49 12.94
CA GLY A 43 7.19 -6.47 12.21
C GLY A 43 8.54 -5.95 11.75
N ALA A 44 9.34 -6.82 11.17
CA ALA A 44 10.60 -6.48 10.53
C ALA A 44 10.61 -7.00 9.09
N ILE A 45 11.16 -6.21 8.19
CA ILE A 45 11.41 -6.58 6.79
C ILE A 45 12.92 -6.52 6.56
N CYS A 46 13.45 -7.53 5.88
CA CYS A 46 14.84 -7.59 5.47
C CYS A 46 14.94 -7.67 3.95
N ALA A 47 15.89 -6.94 3.39
CA ALA A 47 16.17 -6.98 1.95
C ALA A 47 16.67 -8.36 1.51
N ASN A 48 17.49 -9.00 2.36
CA ASN A 48 17.99 -10.35 2.15
C ASN A 48 17.99 -11.13 3.47
N GLY A 49 17.61 -12.41 3.41
CA GLY A 49 17.61 -13.29 4.58
C GLY A 49 16.43 -13.09 5.53
N PRO A 50 16.40 -13.82 6.63
CA PRO A 50 15.31 -13.80 7.57
C PRO A 50 15.32 -12.54 8.44
N PRO A 51 14.13 -12.09 8.90
CA PRO A 51 14.02 -11.06 9.92
C PRO A 51 14.53 -11.57 11.27
N ALA A 52 14.81 -10.65 12.18
CA ALA A 52 15.19 -10.98 13.56
C ALA A 52 14.13 -11.87 14.22
N ALA A 53 14.58 -12.73 15.13
CA ALA A 53 13.70 -13.63 15.86
C ALA A 53 12.63 -12.85 16.64
N ILE A 54 11.42 -13.38 16.68
CA ILE A 54 10.24 -12.71 17.27
C ILE A 54 10.44 -12.33 18.75
N ASP A 55 11.13 -13.16 19.51
CA ASP A 55 11.46 -12.87 20.90
C ASP A 55 12.43 -11.69 21.07
N ALA A 56 13.35 -11.50 20.12
CA ALA A 56 14.21 -10.32 20.08
C ALA A 56 13.39 -9.05 19.80
N ILE A 57 12.46 -9.12 18.84
CA ILE A 57 11.53 -8.02 18.54
C ILE A 57 10.68 -7.67 19.76
N ILE A 58 10.12 -8.67 20.45
CA ILE A 58 9.32 -8.46 21.66
C ILE A 58 10.13 -7.75 22.73
N ARG A 59 11.36 -8.18 23.02
CA ARG A 59 12.23 -7.53 24.03
C ARG A 59 12.57 -6.10 23.67
N PHE A 60 12.73 -5.78 22.41
CA PHE A 60 12.93 -4.40 21.97
C PHE A 60 11.69 -3.55 22.22
N VAL A 61 10.52 -4.04 21.81
CA VAL A 61 9.23 -3.33 21.97
C VAL A 61 8.86 -3.14 23.45
N THR A 62 9.23 -4.09 24.31
CA THR A 62 9.01 -3.99 25.76
C THR A 62 10.05 -3.14 26.49
N GLY A 63 11.05 -2.64 25.76
CA GLY A 63 12.10 -1.79 26.36
C GLY A 63 13.16 -2.59 27.15
N GLU A 64 13.25 -3.89 26.95
CA GLU A 64 14.26 -4.74 27.59
C GLU A 64 15.63 -4.64 26.91
N THR A 65 15.67 -4.10 25.69
CA THR A 65 16.89 -3.82 24.93
C THR A 65 16.72 -2.53 24.13
N ASP A 66 17.79 -1.74 24.06
CA ASP A 66 17.80 -0.45 23.36
C ASP A 66 18.17 -0.58 21.87
N ILE A 67 18.67 -1.73 21.47
CA ILE A 67 19.16 -1.97 20.10
C ILE A 67 18.57 -3.29 19.60
N LEU A 68 17.90 -3.21 18.48
CA LEU A 68 17.51 -4.38 17.70
C LEU A 68 17.85 -4.13 16.25
N ASP A 69 18.61 -5.06 15.68
CA ASP A 69 18.74 -5.15 14.23
C ASP A 69 17.46 -5.80 13.67
N PRO A 70 16.82 -5.22 12.66
CA PRO A 70 15.60 -5.81 12.09
C PRO A 70 15.83 -7.15 11.41
N CYS A 71 17.10 -7.47 11.06
CA CYS A 71 17.50 -8.71 10.39
C CYS A 71 18.30 -9.61 11.30
N GLU A 72 18.24 -10.93 11.07
CA GLU A 72 19.10 -11.88 11.78
C GLU A 72 20.58 -11.64 11.49
N ASP A 73 20.92 -11.29 10.24
CA ASP A 73 22.26 -10.82 9.86
C ASP A 73 22.31 -9.30 9.90
N PRO A 74 23.09 -8.68 10.82
CA PRO A 74 23.16 -7.23 10.96
C PRO A 74 23.81 -6.51 9.76
N ASN A 75 24.37 -7.23 8.81
CA ASN A 75 24.87 -6.63 7.57
C ASN A 75 23.79 -6.47 6.49
N ASN A 76 22.60 -7.03 6.70
CA ASN A 76 21.49 -6.88 5.79
C ASN A 76 20.70 -5.60 6.10
N GLU A 77 20.32 -4.90 5.04
CA GLU A 77 19.40 -3.77 5.18
C GLU A 77 18.02 -4.28 5.64
N GLY A 78 17.55 -3.73 6.73
CA GLY A 78 16.25 -4.05 7.29
C GLY A 78 15.51 -2.82 7.82
N ARG A 79 14.20 -2.96 7.97
CA ARG A 79 13.34 -1.92 8.56
C ARG A 79 12.30 -2.54 9.47
N PHE A 80 12.01 -1.86 10.57
CA PHE A 80 10.82 -2.12 11.36
C PHE A 80 9.60 -1.49 10.70
N ILE A 81 8.50 -2.23 10.75
CA ILE A 81 7.19 -1.75 10.36
C ILE A 81 6.36 -1.67 11.62
N SER A 82 5.69 -0.55 11.81
CA SER A 82 4.67 -0.39 12.84
C SER A 82 3.43 0.20 12.19
N VAL A 83 2.31 -0.51 12.31
CA VAL A 83 1.00 -0.07 11.82
C VAL A 83 0.05 -0.06 12.99
N GLU A 84 -0.49 1.11 13.30
CA GLU A 84 -1.55 1.25 14.30
C GLU A 84 -2.91 1.17 13.60
N ILE A 85 -3.75 0.27 14.09
CA ILE A 85 -5.13 0.10 13.64
C ILE A 85 -6.02 0.58 14.76
N SER A 86 -6.72 1.68 14.56
CA SER A 86 -7.72 2.20 15.50
C SER A 86 -8.90 1.23 15.59
N ILE A 87 -9.36 0.99 16.81
CA ILE A 87 -10.54 0.16 17.07
C ILE A 87 -11.70 1.10 17.32
N GLU A 88 -12.63 1.15 16.39
CA GLU A 88 -13.90 1.80 16.62
C GLU A 88 -14.83 0.84 17.37
N ASP A 89 -15.44 1.31 18.43
CA ASP A 89 -16.48 0.55 19.12
C ASP A 89 -17.74 0.50 18.25
N GLN A 90 -17.86 -0.57 17.47
CA GLN A 90 -19.02 -0.81 16.60
C GLN A 90 -20.35 -0.83 17.35
N PHE A 91 -20.34 -1.02 18.68
CA PHE A 91 -21.55 -1.03 19.49
C PHE A 91 -22.08 0.37 19.77
N ASP A 92 -21.20 1.37 19.80
CA ASP A 92 -21.56 2.76 20.05
C ASP A 92 -21.60 3.60 18.76
N ASN A 93 -21.06 3.07 17.64
CA ASN A 93 -21.12 3.72 16.35
C ASN A 93 -21.97 2.90 15.37
N PRO A 94 -23.20 3.35 15.04
CA PRO A 94 -24.04 2.66 14.07
C PRO A 94 -23.50 2.67 12.65
N ASN A 95 -22.49 3.49 12.37
CA ASN A 95 -21.82 3.58 11.07
C ASN A 95 -20.32 3.26 11.26
N PRO A 96 -19.93 1.97 11.25
CA PRO A 96 -18.54 1.59 11.33
C PRO A 96 -17.78 2.16 10.13
N ASN A 97 -16.49 2.48 10.34
CA ASN A 97 -15.63 2.87 9.25
C ASN A 97 -15.49 1.74 8.22
N LEU A 98 -15.81 2.02 6.98
CA LEU A 98 -15.61 1.10 5.85
C LEU A 98 -14.33 1.51 5.12
N ASN A 99 -13.58 0.54 4.65
CA ASN A 99 -12.44 0.84 3.80
C ASN A 99 -12.90 1.59 2.55
N PRO A 100 -12.17 2.63 2.13
CA PRO A 100 -12.42 3.27 0.86
C PRO A 100 -12.23 2.26 -0.28
N ILE A 101 -12.82 2.54 -1.44
CA ILE A 101 -12.73 1.70 -2.63
C ILE A 101 -12.31 2.56 -3.81
N ILE A 102 -11.18 2.21 -4.42
CA ILE A 102 -10.75 2.81 -5.68
C ILE A 102 -11.65 2.27 -6.80
N ALA A 103 -12.37 3.18 -7.45
CA ALA A 103 -13.31 2.82 -8.51
C ALA A 103 -12.59 2.66 -9.85
N ASP A 104 -11.87 3.70 -10.27
CA ASP A 104 -11.21 3.73 -11.57
C ASP A 104 -9.80 4.32 -11.47
N VAL A 105 -8.94 3.87 -12.37
CA VAL A 105 -7.65 4.48 -12.66
C VAL A 105 -7.58 4.73 -14.15
N ILE A 106 -7.23 5.95 -14.53
CA ILE A 106 -7.21 6.44 -15.90
C ILE A 106 -5.80 6.97 -16.20
N LEU A 107 -5.29 6.68 -17.38
CA LEU A 107 -4.02 7.21 -17.90
C LEU A 107 -4.30 7.96 -19.20
N ASP A 108 -3.97 9.24 -19.25
CA ASP A 108 -4.15 10.12 -20.42
C ASP A 108 -5.58 10.10 -21.01
N GLY A 109 -6.60 9.95 -20.14
CA GLY A 109 -8.01 9.91 -20.51
C GLY A 109 -8.55 8.53 -20.87
N GLU A 110 -7.70 7.49 -20.88
CA GLU A 110 -8.11 6.12 -21.18
C GLU A 110 -8.09 5.24 -19.91
N PRO A 111 -9.04 4.30 -19.75
CA PRO A 111 -9.02 3.39 -18.61
C PRO A 111 -7.70 2.61 -18.55
N TRP A 112 -7.04 2.66 -17.40
CA TRP A 112 -5.81 1.92 -17.19
C TRP A 112 -6.10 0.52 -16.65
N PRO A 113 -5.90 -0.54 -17.44
CA PRO A 113 -6.28 -1.90 -17.07
C PRO A 113 -5.46 -2.40 -15.86
N PRO A 114 -5.89 -3.50 -15.22
CA PRO A 114 -5.13 -4.15 -14.18
C PRO A 114 -3.69 -4.43 -14.62
N PRO A 115 -2.76 -4.46 -13.66
CA PRO A 115 -1.35 -4.14 -13.90
C PRO A 115 -0.61 -5.07 -14.83
N PHE A 116 -1.00 -6.34 -14.89
CA PHE A 116 -0.20 -7.33 -15.59
C PHE A 116 -1.05 -8.45 -16.17
N HIS A 117 -0.59 -9.01 -17.29
CA HIS A 117 -1.06 -10.31 -17.73
C HIS A 117 -0.68 -11.37 -16.68
N GLN A 118 -1.51 -12.37 -16.51
CA GLN A 118 -1.29 -13.45 -15.57
C GLN A 118 0.07 -14.11 -15.81
N GLY A 119 0.91 -14.20 -14.77
CA GLY A 119 2.22 -14.83 -14.85
C GLY A 119 3.39 -13.87 -15.15
N VAL A 120 3.20 -12.56 -15.11
CA VAL A 120 4.31 -11.61 -15.24
C VAL A 120 5.25 -11.75 -14.04
N PRO A 121 6.55 -12.03 -14.26
CA PRO A 121 7.52 -12.07 -13.20
C PRO A 121 7.66 -10.68 -12.55
N ARG A 122 7.85 -10.63 -11.24
CA ARG A 122 8.19 -9.38 -10.54
C ARG A 122 9.59 -8.90 -10.89
N ASP A 123 10.50 -9.84 -11.16
CA ASP A 123 11.83 -9.55 -11.66
C ASP A 123 11.76 -9.43 -13.18
N PHE A 124 12.19 -8.28 -13.70
CA PHE A 124 12.18 -8.03 -15.12
C PHE A 124 13.24 -8.84 -15.81
N PRO A 125 12.88 -9.59 -16.87
CA PRO A 125 13.88 -10.11 -17.78
C PRO A 125 14.58 -8.93 -18.49
N ASP A 126 15.88 -9.05 -18.73
CA ASP A 126 16.67 -8.13 -19.56
C ASP A 126 16.09 -7.97 -21.00
N SER A 127 15.10 -8.77 -21.33
CA SER A 127 14.42 -8.82 -22.64
C SER A 127 13.36 -7.73 -22.85
N GLY A 128 13.03 -6.95 -21.82
CA GLY A 128 12.09 -5.84 -21.91
C GLY A 128 10.66 -6.17 -21.48
N CYS A 129 9.77 -5.21 -21.58
CA CYS A 129 8.44 -5.24 -21.00
C CYS A 129 7.27 -5.33 -21.98
N ALA A 130 7.49 -5.22 -23.30
CA ALA A 130 6.42 -5.07 -24.28
C ALA A 130 5.41 -6.25 -24.29
N GLY A 131 5.82 -7.45 -23.94
CA GLY A 131 4.92 -8.62 -23.90
C GLY A 131 4.15 -8.77 -22.57
N PHE A 132 4.36 -7.88 -21.57
CA PHE A 132 3.85 -8.04 -20.22
C PHE A 132 2.81 -6.99 -19.81
N VAL A 133 2.71 -5.92 -20.57
CA VAL A 133 1.74 -4.83 -20.34
C VAL A 133 1.03 -4.54 -21.65
N ASP A 134 -0.04 -3.75 -21.60
CA ASP A 134 -0.75 -3.33 -22.80
C ASP A 134 0.19 -2.48 -23.68
N GLU A 135 0.54 -2.98 -24.86
CA GLU A 135 1.45 -2.28 -25.79
C GLU A 135 0.87 -0.96 -26.30
N ASN A 136 -0.46 -0.80 -26.27
CA ASN A 136 -1.11 0.45 -26.67
C ASN A 136 -0.89 1.57 -25.66
N MET A 137 -0.50 1.22 -24.44
CA MET A 137 -0.20 2.18 -23.36
C MET A 137 1.31 2.40 -23.18
N ALA A 138 2.15 1.83 -24.04
CA ALA A 138 3.58 2.01 -23.96
C ALA A 138 3.98 3.47 -24.21
N LEU A 139 4.81 4.03 -23.36
CA LEU A 139 5.34 5.39 -23.46
C LEU A 139 6.82 5.35 -23.85
N ARG A 140 7.37 6.51 -24.27
CA ARG A 140 8.80 6.65 -24.56
C ARG A 140 9.54 7.26 -23.39
N ALA A 141 10.75 6.80 -23.19
CA ALA A 141 11.68 7.42 -22.24
C ALA A 141 11.92 8.90 -22.59
N GLY A 142 11.85 9.78 -21.58
CA GLY A 142 11.95 11.22 -21.78
C GLY A 142 10.80 11.82 -22.60
N GLY A 143 9.73 11.06 -22.82
CA GLY A 143 8.52 11.51 -23.52
C GLY A 143 7.71 12.54 -22.74
N PRO A 144 6.54 12.94 -23.25
CA PRO A 144 5.69 13.91 -22.58
C PRO A 144 5.22 13.39 -21.22
N VAL A 145 4.87 14.31 -20.36
CA VAL A 145 4.26 14.02 -19.05
C VAL A 145 2.88 13.43 -19.28
N SER A 146 2.55 12.39 -18.55
CA SER A 146 1.23 11.74 -18.56
C SER A 146 0.37 12.22 -17.40
N ILE A 147 -0.94 12.23 -17.62
CA ILE A 147 -1.95 12.53 -16.61
C ILE A 147 -2.49 11.23 -16.05
N ILE A 148 -2.40 11.06 -14.76
CA ILE A 148 -2.99 9.92 -14.05
C ILE A 148 -4.14 10.42 -13.20
N GLU A 149 -5.29 9.78 -13.32
CA GLU A 149 -6.50 10.11 -12.60
C GLU A 149 -6.99 8.88 -11.83
N LEU A 150 -7.47 9.12 -10.61
CA LEU A 150 -8.01 8.09 -9.73
C LEU A 150 -9.31 8.59 -9.11
N THR A 151 -10.34 7.75 -9.16
CA THR A 151 -11.64 8.01 -8.55
C THR A 151 -11.91 7.02 -7.42
N ALA A 152 -12.66 7.47 -6.42
CA ALA A 152 -13.20 6.63 -5.36
C ALA A 152 -14.69 6.38 -5.61
N THR A 153 -15.20 5.26 -5.09
CA THR A 153 -16.67 5.06 -5.07
C THR A 153 -17.33 6.09 -4.15
N SER A 154 -18.56 6.46 -4.43
CA SER A 154 -19.32 7.40 -3.59
C SER A 154 -19.46 6.93 -2.14
N ASP A 155 -19.58 5.62 -1.94
CA ASP A 155 -19.77 4.99 -0.64
C ASP A 155 -18.50 5.05 0.25
N SER A 156 -17.35 5.39 -0.36
CA SER A 156 -16.10 5.63 0.36
C SER A 156 -16.15 6.92 1.21
N PHE A 157 -17.06 7.85 0.91
CA PHE A 157 -17.14 9.15 1.60
C PHE A 157 -18.19 9.10 2.70
N GLN A 158 -17.85 8.47 3.81
CA GLN A 158 -18.74 8.35 4.94
C GLN A 158 -18.82 9.67 5.74
N GLN A 159 -19.96 9.86 6.39
CA GLN A 159 -20.13 10.93 7.36
C GLN A 159 -19.98 10.38 8.77
N TYR A 160 -19.22 11.08 9.58
CA TYR A 160 -18.99 10.73 10.99
C TYR A 160 -19.04 11.97 11.89
N LEU A 161 -19.22 11.76 13.17
CA LEU A 161 -19.35 12.84 14.14
C LEU A 161 -17.97 13.18 14.74
N VAL A 162 -17.64 14.47 14.68
CA VAL A 162 -16.48 15.04 15.39
C VAL A 162 -16.97 16.23 16.21
N ASN A 163 -16.90 16.16 17.53
CA ASN A 163 -17.38 17.21 18.42
C ASN A 163 -18.83 17.66 18.11
N ASP A 164 -19.72 16.70 17.96
CA ASP A 164 -21.14 16.88 17.61
C ASP A 164 -21.40 17.53 16.22
N MET A 165 -20.40 17.60 15.36
CA MET A 165 -20.55 18.05 13.97
C MET A 165 -20.35 16.89 13.00
N PHE A 166 -21.21 16.80 11.99
CA PHE A 166 -21.01 15.86 10.89
C PHE A 166 -19.87 16.35 10.00
N VAL A 167 -18.89 15.48 9.82
CA VAL A 167 -17.75 15.66 8.91
C VAL A 167 -17.83 14.56 7.86
N THR A 168 -17.62 14.92 6.60
CA THR A 168 -17.46 13.94 5.51
C THR A 168 -15.99 13.57 5.39
N GLU A 169 -15.71 12.29 5.19
CA GLU A 169 -14.37 11.80 4.96
C GLU A 169 -13.72 12.44 3.72
N GLU A 170 -12.42 12.66 3.84
CA GLU A 170 -11.56 13.07 2.73
C GLU A 170 -10.60 11.94 2.41
N MET A 171 -10.46 11.60 1.14
CA MET A 171 -9.53 10.55 0.71
C MET A 171 -8.17 11.15 0.39
N GLN A 172 -7.12 10.63 1.02
CA GLN A 172 -5.75 10.92 0.64
C GLN A 172 -5.25 9.82 -0.30
N VAL A 173 -4.81 10.19 -1.48
CA VAL A 173 -4.17 9.29 -2.45
C VAL A 173 -2.65 9.50 -2.41
N SER A 174 -1.89 8.43 -2.13
CA SER A 174 -0.42 8.42 -2.22
C SER A 174 -0.01 7.81 -3.55
N TRP A 175 0.90 8.48 -4.26
CA TRP A 175 1.40 8.11 -5.58
C TRP A 175 2.81 7.55 -5.47
N LEU A 176 2.99 6.28 -5.83
CA LEU A 176 4.28 5.61 -5.78
C LEU A 176 4.58 4.97 -7.13
N ALA A 177 5.81 5.09 -7.58
CA ALA A 177 6.34 4.41 -8.76
C ALA A 177 7.81 4.05 -8.54
N ASP A 178 8.26 2.96 -9.15
CA ASP A 178 9.66 2.55 -9.13
C ASP A 178 10.50 3.20 -10.23
N GLY A 179 9.88 4.00 -11.12
CA GLY A 179 10.55 4.77 -12.17
C GLY A 179 9.82 6.04 -12.54
N GLY A 180 10.54 7.00 -13.14
CA GLY A 180 9.98 8.31 -13.46
C GLY A 180 9.81 9.21 -12.22
N GLY A 181 8.93 10.20 -12.31
CA GLY A 181 8.70 11.13 -11.22
C GLY A 181 7.30 11.73 -11.23
N PHE A 182 6.69 11.79 -10.05
CA PHE A 182 5.44 12.51 -9.82
C PHE A 182 5.69 13.97 -9.45
N GLU A 183 4.76 14.85 -9.82
CA GLU A 183 4.77 16.25 -9.39
C GLU A 183 4.64 16.38 -7.87
N PHE A 184 3.78 15.55 -7.25
CA PHE A 184 3.55 15.50 -5.81
C PHE A 184 3.53 14.04 -5.32
N SER A 185 3.76 13.84 -4.02
CA SER A 185 3.71 12.51 -3.42
C SER A 185 2.29 12.06 -3.08
N PHE A 186 1.35 12.99 -2.95
CA PHE A 186 -0.05 12.71 -2.58
C PHE A 186 -1.00 13.77 -3.08
N SER A 187 -2.27 13.40 -3.20
CA SER A 187 -3.41 14.28 -3.53
C SER A 187 -4.59 13.98 -2.61
N PHE A 188 -5.58 14.85 -2.59
CA PHE A 188 -6.81 14.65 -1.81
C PHE A 188 -8.04 14.65 -2.71
N ILE A 189 -9.01 13.79 -2.37
CA ILE A 189 -10.37 13.82 -2.91
C ILE A 189 -11.27 14.23 -1.76
N THR A 190 -11.81 15.45 -1.84
CA THR A 190 -12.66 16.04 -0.79
C THR A 190 -14.16 15.97 -1.11
N ASP A 191 -14.49 15.46 -2.29
CA ASP A 191 -15.85 15.38 -2.80
C ASP A 191 -15.95 14.13 -3.69
N PRO A 192 -16.97 13.26 -3.51
CA PRO A 192 -17.15 12.05 -4.32
C PRO A 192 -17.30 12.30 -5.82
N ALA A 193 -17.65 13.52 -6.24
CA ALA A 193 -17.70 13.91 -7.65
C ALA A 193 -16.34 14.34 -8.21
N ARG A 194 -15.30 14.35 -7.39
CA ARG A 194 -13.94 14.77 -7.79
C ARG A 194 -13.02 13.58 -8.02
N THR A 195 -11.99 13.84 -8.79
CA THR A 195 -10.93 12.90 -9.15
C THR A 195 -9.62 13.39 -8.55
N ALA A 196 -8.81 12.51 -8.00
CA ALA A 196 -7.42 12.81 -7.72
C ALA A 196 -6.65 12.75 -9.03
N THR A 197 -5.99 13.83 -9.39
CA THR A 197 -5.21 13.95 -10.63
C THR A 197 -3.77 14.25 -10.29
N ILE A 198 -2.84 13.61 -11.01
CA ILE A 198 -1.40 13.81 -10.86
C ILE A 198 -0.69 13.80 -12.21
N LEU A 199 0.38 14.55 -12.32
CA LEU A 199 1.30 14.50 -13.47
C LEU A 199 2.44 13.54 -13.14
N TRP A 200 2.76 12.67 -14.08
CA TRP A 200 3.90 11.77 -14.00
C TRP A 200 4.80 11.91 -15.22
N ALA A 201 6.08 12.14 -14.98
CA ALA A 201 7.09 12.23 -16.03
C ALA A 201 7.78 10.86 -16.20
N PRO A 202 7.84 10.30 -17.43
CA PRO A 202 8.57 9.06 -17.69
C PRO A 202 10.07 9.19 -17.34
N PRO A 203 10.74 8.08 -16.98
CA PRO A 203 12.19 8.09 -16.79
C PRO A 203 12.91 8.55 -18.06
N GLY A 204 14.05 9.23 -17.92
CA GLY A 204 14.82 9.79 -19.05
C GLY A 204 15.49 8.73 -19.92
N PHE A 205 15.50 7.47 -19.51
CA PHE A 205 16.05 6.34 -20.27
C PHE A 205 15.25 5.06 -20.04
N ALA A 206 15.31 4.15 -20.98
CA ALA A 206 14.80 2.81 -20.87
C ALA A 206 15.77 1.80 -21.47
N ASN A 207 15.66 0.55 -21.04
CA ASN A 207 16.44 -0.57 -21.63
C ASN A 207 16.03 -0.82 -23.08
N THR A 208 16.88 -1.47 -23.86
CA THR A 208 16.66 -1.73 -25.28
C THR A 208 15.32 -2.42 -25.59
N GLY A 209 14.83 -3.29 -24.69
CA GLY A 209 13.52 -3.95 -24.83
C GLY A 209 12.40 -3.24 -24.07
N GLY A 210 12.64 -2.05 -23.56
CA GLY A 210 11.76 -1.32 -22.66
C GLY A 210 12.09 -1.57 -21.18
N SER A 211 11.58 -0.68 -20.35
CA SER A 211 11.62 -0.78 -18.88
C SER A 211 10.21 -0.75 -18.35
N LEU A 212 9.84 -1.71 -17.51
CA LEU A 212 8.57 -1.64 -16.80
C LEU A 212 8.68 -0.65 -15.68
N VAL A 213 7.72 0.20 -15.58
CA VAL A 213 7.48 1.00 -14.40
C VAL A 213 6.25 0.45 -13.68
N ARG A 214 6.40 0.17 -12.40
CA ARG A 214 5.33 -0.27 -11.51
C ARG A 214 4.84 0.88 -10.68
N PHE A 215 3.55 0.99 -10.60
CA PHE A 215 2.85 2.02 -9.83
C PHE A 215 2.05 1.37 -8.73
N ASN A 216 2.07 1.98 -7.55
CA ASN A 216 1.21 1.62 -6.44
C ASN A 216 0.48 2.87 -5.98
N PHE A 217 -0.84 2.85 -6.06
CA PHE A 217 -1.69 3.94 -5.60
C PHE A 217 -2.41 3.48 -4.34
N LEU A 218 -2.19 4.22 -3.24
CA LEU A 218 -2.81 3.93 -1.96
C LEU A 218 -3.80 5.04 -1.63
N MET A 219 -5.03 4.67 -1.35
CA MET A 219 -6.07 5.57 -0.88
C MET A 219 -6.39 5.33 0.59
N ARG A 220 -6.48 6.39 1.37
CA ARG A 220 -6.76 6.36 2.82
C ARG A 220 -7.85 7.36 3.16
N ASP A 221 -8.72 6.99 4.09
CA ASP A 221 -9.83 7.81 4.57
C ASP A 221 -9.50 8.69 5.79
N GLY A 222 -8.29 8.58 6.34
CA GLY A 222 -7.88 9.29 7.56
C GLY A 222 -8.41 8.69 8.85
N ARG A 223 -9.27 7.68 8.81
CA ARG A 223 -9.83 6.94 9.96
C ARG A 223 -9.28 5.52 10.09
N GLY A 224 -8.34 5.14 9.25
CA GLY A 224 -7.64 3.85 9.26
C GLY A 224 -8.05 2.93 8.13
N GLY A 225 -9.05 3.28 7.32
CA GLY A 225 -9.39 2.56 6.11
C GLY A 225 -8.36 2.80 5.00
N ILE A 226 -8.05 1.73 4.27
CA ILE A 226 -7.07 1.75 3.17
C ILE A 226 -7.58 0.87 2.03
N ASP A 227 -7.42 1.37 0.81
CA ASP A 227 -7.45 0.58 -0.41
C ASP A 227 -6.22 0.86 -1.26
N TRP A 228 -5.85 -0.06 -2.12
CA TRP A 228 -4.70 0.11 -2.99
C TRP A 228 -4.84 -0.67 -4.30
N VAL A 229 -4.22 -0.13 -5.33
CA VAL A 229 -4.14 -0.77 -6.64
C VAL A 229 -2.73 -0.68 -7.19
N GLU A 230 -2.34 -1.69 -7.94
CA GLU A 230 -1.09 -1.74 -8.69
C GLU A 230 -1.36 -1.53 -10.18
N ARG A 231 -0.46 -0.84 -10.88
CA ARG A 231 -0.47 -0.65 -12.33
C ARG A 231 0.94 -0.84 -12.89
N GLY A 232 1.01 -1.24 -14.14
CA GLY A 232 2.26 -1.40 -14.87
C GLY A 232 2.24 -0.64 -16.18
N LEU A 233 3.38 -0.05 -16.56
CA LEU A 233 3.54 0.69 -17.79
C LEU A 233 4.89 0.37 -18.42
N CYS A 234 4.91 0.04 -19.71
CA CYS A 234 6.15 -0.16 -20.46
C CYS A 234 6.68 1.18 -20.96
N VAL A 235 7.91 1.52 -20.58
CA VAL A 235 8.63 2.68 -21.13
C VAL A 235 9.65 2.19 -22.15
N LEU A 236 9.43 2.54 -23.40
CA LEU A 236 10.30 2.19 -24.54
C LEU A 236 11.43 3.21 -24.69
N PRO A 237 12.57 2.83 -25.29
CA PRO A 237 13.69 3.73 -25.60
C PRO A 237 13.31 4.91 -26.49
#